data_0f96269cec100d4aab3c3a50884803e3
#
_entry.id   0f96269cec100d4aab3c3a50884803e3
#
_cell.length_a   1.000
_cell.length_b   1.000
_cell.length_c   1.000
_cell.angle_alpha   90.00
_cell.angle_beta   90.00
_cell.angle_gamma   90.00
#
_symmetry.space_group_name_H-M   'P 1'
#
loop_
_entity.id
_entity.type
_entity.pdbx_description
1 polymer ?
#
loop_
_entity_poly.entity_id
_entity_poly.type
_entity_poly.pdbx_seq_one_letter_code
_entity_poly.pdbx_strand_id
1 'polypeptide(L)'
;MLENFIYNILQSKKKKRIVIALVLLSLMGSIVLIPTKLVLAKMLPGKSANTFTVYLDTATDSSILQTKEVALCIVDELKKEPGILNMEIFLGQGAPLDYAGLVKGSAFKQMQNQAEIVINLTDKHHREEASYMMVHRLRPQVQKVCGWMVPGTAIKFIEMPSGPPTLATMVINIFGQNHGLMRYAAEKVATVMKETEGLVDIDVMQDDFYTRYEVVPDKEKIMRSGLSVKQVNDILYMAFKGVIVATKNSRNQQDQIPIFLRLSEETRTIHGDSKEYLIEKLSTLKLMNPMGMMIPFKEMVEFKAIPSTPAIFRKNLRNMTTITAECDLVSQV
;
A
#
# COMPACT_ATOMS: atom_id res chain seq x y z
N MET A 1 39.95 -24.53 41.23
CA MET A 1 40.79 -23.78 40.28
C MET A 1 40.35 -22.30 40.19
N LEU A 2 39.09 -22.02 40.05
CA LEU A 2 38.52 -20.65 39.97
C LEU A 2 38.72 -19.86 41.29
N GLU A 3 38.48 -20.51 42.41
CA GLU A 3 38.58 -19.95 43.74
C GLU A 3 40.01 -19.45 44.07
N ASN A 4 41.02 -20.23 43.78
CA ASN A 4 42.42 -19.87 43.94
C ASN A 4 42.85 -18.72 43.01
N PHE A 5 42.24 -18.64 41.80
CA PHE A 5 42.50 -17.55 40.87
C PHE A 5 41.92 -16.23 41.39
N ILE A 6 40.68 -16.25 41.88
CA ILE A 6 40.01 -15.08 42.46
C ILE A 6 40.75 -14.62 43.72
N TYR A 7 41.13 -15.55 44.60
CA TYR A 7 41.89 -15.24 45.83
C TYR A 7 43.24 -14.56 45.52
N ASN A 8 43.98 -15.07 44.53
CA ASN A 8 45.23 -14.48 44.06
C ASN A 8 45.09 -13.06 43.50
N ILE A 9 43.95 -12.76 42.86
CA ILE A 9 43.65 -11.38 42.38
C ILE A 9 43.32 -10.49 43.57
N LEU A 10 42.55 -10.99 44.52
CA LEU A 10 42.11 -10.22 45.68
C LEU A 10 43.24 -9.87 46.66
N GLN A 11 44.28 -10.68 46.76
CA GLN A 11 45.44 -10.38 47.64
C GLN A 11 46.41 -9.36 47.07
N SER A 12 46.49 -9.21 45.74
CA SER A 12 47.48 -8.33 45.12
C SER A 12 46.85 -6.98 44.70
N LYS A 13 47.33 -5.87 45.28
CA LYS A 13 46.92 -4.51 44.92
C LYS A 13 47.17 -4.20 43.43
N LYS A 14 48.25 -4.72 42.83
CA LYS A 14 48.55 -4.56 41.39
C LYS A 14 47.57 -5.30 40.53
N LYS A 15 47.24 -6.57 40.82
CA LYS A 15 46.27 -7.37 40.06
C LYS A 15 44.88 -6.78 40.15
N LYS A 16 44.43 -6.28 41.29
CA LYS A 16 43.14 -5.56 41.42
C LYS A 16 43.08 -4.34 40.50
N ARG A 17 44.14 -3.51 40.46
CA ARG A 17 44.18 -2.32 39.58
C ARG A 17 44.13 -2.72 38.11
N ILE A 18 44.80 -3.81 37.70
CA ILE A 18 44.76 -4.32 36.32
C ILE A 18 43.36 -4.79 35.96
N VAL A 19 42.70 -5.53 36.85
CA VAL A 19 41.32 -5.99 36.60
C VAL A 19 40.34 -4.81 36.49
N ILE A 20 40.46 -3.84 37.40
CA ILE A 20 39.63 -2.62 37.35
C ILE A 20 39.91 -1.83 36.07
N ALA A 21 41.16 -1.68 35.67
CA ALA A 21 41.51 -0.99 34.42
C ALA A 21 40.98 -1.70 33.19
N LEU A 22 41.04 -3.04 33.14
CA LEU A 22 40.45 -3.86 32.06
C LEU A 22 38.92 -3.70 31.97
N VAL A 23 38.24 -3.71 33.13
CA VAL A 23 36.78 -3.49 33.19
C VAL A 23 36.39 -2.10 32.69
N LEU A 24 37.13 -1.06 33.14
CA LEU A 24 36.91 0.31 32.71
C LEU A 24 37.17 0.48 31.19
N LEU A 25 38.24 -0.13 30.70
CA LEU A 25 38.60 -0.08 29.29
C LEU A 25 37.54 -0.80 28.43
N SER A 26 37.05 -1.96 28.89
CA SER A 26 35.94 -2.69 28.25
C SER A 26 34.65 -1.86 28.26
N LEU A 27 34.33 -1.19 29.37
CA LEU A 27 33.15 -0.31 29.46
C LEU A 27 33.27 0.87 28.50
N MET A 28 34.42 1.54 28.48
CA MET A 28 34.65 2.64 27.52
C MET A 28 34.59 2.16 26.09
N GLY A 29 35.15 0.99 25.76
CA GLY A 29 35.04 0.38 24.43
C GLY A 29 33.61 0.10 24.06
N SER A 30 32.79 -0.41 24.97
CA SER A 30 31.36 -0.67 24.72
C SER A 30 30.58 0.62 24.47
N ILE A 31 30.86 1.70 25.19
CA ILE A 31 30.20 3.00 24.99
C ILE A 31 30.50 3.58 23.59
N VAL A 32 31.72 3.39 23.09
CA VAL A 32 32.15 3.88 21.77
C VAL A 32 31.45 3.15 20.63
N LEU A 33 30.96 1.92 20.83
CA LEU A 33 30.27 1.14 19.79
C LEU A 33 28.96 1.77 19.34
N ILE A 34 28.27 2.53 20.20
CA ILE A 34 26.98 3.17 19.86
C ILE A 34 27.18 4.37 18.92
N PRO A 35 28.00 5.39 19.24
CA PRO A 35 28.21 6.54 18.35
C PRO A 35 28.92 6.18 17.04
N THR A 36 29.72 5.11 17.03
CA THR A 36 30.35 4.60 15.79
C THR A 36 29.40 3.82 14.90
N LYS A 37 28.14 3.66 15.30
CA LYS A 37 27.10 2.87 14.60
C LYS A 37 27.50 1.40 14.37
N LEU A 38 28.51 0.87 15.05
CA LEU A 38 28.88 -0.55 14.98
C LEU A 38 27.84 -1.44 15.67
N VAL A 39 27.19 -0.91 16.69
CA VAL A 39 26.02 -1.52 17.33
C VAL A 39 24.86 -0.56 17.24
N LEU A 40 23.77 -1.00 16.59
CA LEU A 40 22.55 -0.22 16.45
C LEU A 40 21.69 -0.36 17.69
N ALA A 41 21.28 0.76 18.28
CA ALA A 41 20.31 0.78 19.37
C ALA A 41 18.89 0.78 18.77
N LYS A 42 18.21 -0.36 18.84
CA LYS A 42 16.80 -0.51 18.40
C LYS A 42 15.96 -0.98 19.58
N MET A 43 14.75 -0.44 19.67
CA MET A 43 13.76 -0.90 20.66
C MET A 43 13.42 -2.38 20.45
N LEU A 44 13.26 -2.80 19.19
CA LEU A 44 13.05 -4.18 18.79
C LEU A 44 14.02 -4.54 17.65
N PRO A 45 14.75 -5.64 17.76
CA PRO A 45 15.68 -6.09 16.72
C PRO A 45 14.88 -6.49 15.45
N GLY A 46 15.52 -6.42 14.28
CA GLY A 46 14.94 -6.96 13.04
C GLY A 46 14.65 -8.45 13.20
N LYS A 47 13.47 -8.87 12.75
CA LYS A 47 13.03 -10.28 12.77
C LYS A 47 13.13 -10.86 11.37
N SER A 48 13.89 -11.94 11.21
CA SER A 48 13.82 -12.71 9.98
C SER A 48 12.52 -13.52 9.96
N ALA A 49 11.61 -13.14 9.05
CA ALA A 49 10.34 -13.82 8.85
C ALA A 49 10.35 -14.65 7.55
N ASN A 50 9.42 -15.59 7.40
CA ASN A 50 9.25 -16.36 6.17
C ASN A 50 8.34 -15.66 5.16
N THR A 51 7.82 -14.48 5.51
CA THR A 51 6.97 -13.66 4.63
C THR A 51 7.29 -12.17 4.83
N PHE A 52 7.12 -11.39 3.79
CA PHE A 52 6.94 -9.94 3.84
C PHE A 52 5.90 -9.53 2.80
N THR A 53 5.38 -8.32 2.90
CA THR A 53 4.34 -7.82 2.00
C THR A 53 4.82 -6.53 1.34
N VAL A 54 4.50 -6.35 0.06
CA VAL A 54 4.68 -5.07 -0.62
C VAL A 54 3.32 -4.41 -0.78
N TYR A 55 3.18 -3.21 -0.24
CA TYR A 55 2.03 -2.35 -0.47
C TYR A 55 2.32 -1.46 -1.66
N LEU A 56 1.39 -1.47 -2.60
CA LEU A 56 1.43 -0.65 -3.80
C LEU A 56 0.23 0.31 -3.77
N ASP A 57 0.53 1.59 -3.80
CA ASP A 57 -0.45 2.65 -3.96
C ASP A 57 -0.02 3.49 -5.18
N THR A 58 -0.80 3.43 -6.27
CA THR A 58 -0.60 4.28 -7.46
C THR A 58 -1.40 5.59 -7.28
N ALA A 59 -1.28 6.53 -8.22
CA ALA A 59 -2.06 7.77 -8.14
C ALA A 59 -3.56 7.48 -7.99
N THR A 60 -4.28 8.33 -7.26
CA THR A 60 -5.68 8.10 -6.87
C THR A 60 -6.63 7.94 -8.07
N ASP A 61 -6.29 8.52 -9.22
CA ASP A 61 -7.02 8.43 -10.48
C ASP A 61 -6.60 7.23 -11.35
N SER A 62 -5.64 6.42 -10.89
CA SER A 62 -5.17 5.26 -11.65
C SER A 62 -6.23 4.18 -11.77
N SER A 63 -6.28 3.57 -12.94
CA SER A 63 -7.10 2.39 -13.18
C SER A 63 -6.48 1.13 -12.58
N ILE A 64 -7.30 0.12 -12.33
CA ILE A 64 -6.82 -1.19 -11.86
C ILE A 64 -5.81 -1.84 -12.82
N LEU A 65 -5.85 -1.48 -14.12
CA LEU A 65 -4.90 -1.99 -15.11
C LEU A 65 -3.51 -1.39 -14.93
N GLN A 66 -3.43 -0.09 -14.71
CA GLN A 66 -2.17 0.59 -14.40
C GLN A 66 -1.57 0.04 -13.10
N THR A 67 -2.39 -0.14 -12.07
CA THR A 67 -1.96 -0.76 -10.81
C THR A 67 -1.46 -2.19 -11.04
N LYS A 68 -2.15 -2.97 -11.88
CA LYS A 68 -1.73 -4.32 -12.28
C LYS A 68 -0.37 -4.33 -12.99
N GLU A 69 -0.15 -3.41 -13.93
CA GLU A 69 1.12 -3.32 -14.66
C GLU A 69 2.30 -3.05 -13.71
N VAL A 70 2.13 -2.12 -12.77
CA VAL A 70 3.15 -1.86 -11.75
C VAL A 70 3.34 -3.07 -10.84
N ALA A 71 2.25 -3.74 -10.42
CA ALA A 71 2.34 -4.94 -9.58
C ALA A 71 3.08 -6.08 -10.30
N LEU A 72 2.85 -6.28 -11.60
CA LEU A 72 3.57 -7.28 -12.40
C LEU A 72 5.05 -6.92 -12.54
N CYS A 73 5.39 -5.64 -12.74
CA CYS A 73 6.79 -5.18 -12.73
C CYS A 73 7.49 -5.56 -11.41
N ILE A 74 6.83 -5.30 -10.26
CA ILE A 74 7.38 -5.66 -8.94
C ILE A 74 7.61 -7.16 -8.83
N VAL A 75 6.65 -7.97 -9.28
CA VAL A 75 6.77 -9.44 -9.29
C VAL A 75 7.91 -9.91 -10.19
N ASP A 76 8.08 -9.31 -11.36
CA ASP A 76 9.14 -9.68 -12.30
C ASP A 76 10.53 -9.33 -11.76
N GLU A 77 10.67 -8.24 -11.01
CA GLU A 77 11.92 -7.92 -10.30
C GLU A 77 12.17 -8.89 -9.15
N LEU A 78 11.16 -9.19 -8.35
CA LEU A 78 11.29 -10.06 -7.18
C LEU A 78 11.51 -11.54 -7.56
N LYS A 79 10.99 -12.02 -8.69
CA LYS A 79 11.23 -13.39 -9.19
C LYS A 79 12.70 -13.72 -9.42
N LYS A 80 13.56 -12.73 -9.56
CA LYS A 80 15.00 -12.92 -9.74
C LYS A 80 15.70 -13.39 -8.47
N GLU A 81 15.03 -13.30 -7.32
CA GLU A 81 15.58 -13.65 -6.02
C GLU A 81 15.37 -15.14 -5.68
N PRO A 82 16.43 -15.90 -5.47
CA PRO A 82 16.34 -17.35 -5.27
C PRO A 82 15.66 -17.74 -3.94
N GLY A 83 15.60 -16.82 -2.98
CA GLY A 83 14.95 -17.03 -1.68
C GLY A 83 13.44 -16.87 -1.67
N ILE A 84 12.82 -16.48 -2.81
CA ILE A 84 11.37 -16.31 -2.94
C ILE A 84 10.74 -17.59 -3.49
N LEU A 85 9.78 -18.16 -2.77
CA LEU A 85 9.09 -19.38 -3.16
C LEU A 85 7.89 -19.09 -4.06
N ASN A 86 7.04 -18.19 -3.63
CA ASN A 86 5.85 -17.77 -4.38
C ASN A 86 5.42 -16.36 -3.98
N MET A 87 4.56 -15.76 -4.80
CA MET A 87 4.01 -14.44 -4.60
C MET A 87 2.52 -14.46 -4.94
N GLU A 88 1.72 -13.75 -4.13
CA GLU A 88 0.28 -13.61 -4.31
C GLU A 88 -0.05 -12.13 -4.48
N ILE A 89 -0.77 -11.79 -5.55
CA ILE A 89 -1.13 -10.40 -5.88
C ILE A 89 -2.62 -10.18 -5.58
N PHE A 90 -2.93 -9.20 -4.76
CA PHE A 90 -4.28 -8.74 -4.44
C PHE A 90 -4.47 -7.35 -5.03
N LEU A 91 -5.22 -7.25 -6.15
CA LEU A 91 -5.47 -5.99 -6.86
C LEU A 91 -6.80 -5.38 -6.44
N GLY A 92 -6.81 -4.09 -6.13
CA GLY A 92 -8.01 -3.37 -5.72
C GLY A 92 -8.58 -3.83 -4.37
N GLN A 93 -7.80 -4.58 -3.61
CA GLN A 93 -8.16 -5.10 -2.30
C GLN A 93 -6.91 -5.42 -1.50
N GLY A 94 -7.05 -5.53 -0.18
CA GLY A 94 -6.00 -6.03 0.69
C GLY A 94 -5.89 -7.55 0.65
N ALA A 95 -4.72 -8.05 1.03
CA ALA A 95 -4.50 -9.47 1.29
C ALA A 95 -5.34 -9.98 2.48
N PRO A 96 -5.53 -11.30 2.63
CA PRO A 96 -6.08 -11.87 3.85
C PRO A 96 -5.35 -11.34 5.08
N LEU A 97 -6.10 -10.95 6.11
CA LEU A 97 -5.54 -10.27 7.28
C LEU A 97 -4.50 -11.13 7.99
N ASP A 98 -3.29 -10.64 7.98
CA ASP A 98 -2.20 -11.11 8.82
C ASP A 98 -2.02 -10.18 10.03
N TYR A 99 -1.02 -10.49 10.86
CA TYR A 99 -0.74 -9.73 12.07
C TYR A 99 -0.30 -8.28 11.80
N ALA A 100 0.39 -8.00 10.71
CA ALA A 100 0.80 -6.65 10.32
C ALA A 100 -0.36 -5.91 9.63
N GLY A 101 -1.05 -6.55 8.72
CA GLY A 101 -2.16 -5.99 7.94
C GLY A 101 -3.33 -5.53 8.81
N LEU A 102 -3.55 -6.18 9.97
CA LEU A 102 -4.57 -5.78 10.94
C LEU A 102 -4.42 -4.32 11.40
N VAL A 103 -3.20 -3.85 11.61
CA VAL A 103 -2.94 -2.49 12.10
C VAL A 103 -2.56 -1.52 10.97
N LYS A 104 -1.89 -2.03 9.94
CA LYS A 104 -1.42 -1.21 8.79
C LYS A 104 -2.51 -0.94 7.75
N GLY A 105 -3.74 -1.40 7.99
CA GLY A 105 -4.91 -1.00 7.21
C GLY A 105 -5.18 -1.83 5.95
N SER A 106 -4.64 -3.05 5.84
CA SER A 106 -4.90 -3.97 4.73
C SER A 106 -6.42 -4.17 4.48
N ALA A 107 -7.21 -4.32 5.54
CA ALA A 107 -8.66 -4.47 5.45
C ALA A 107 -9.41 -3.29 4.81
N PHE A 108 -8.79 -2.11 4.80
CA PHE A 108 -9.41 -0.89 4.26
C PHE A 108 -9.04 -0.63 2.80
N LYS A 109 -8.14 -1.43 2.22
CA LYS A 109 -7.78 -1.32 0.80
C LYS A 109 -8.92 -1.86 -0.05
N GLN A 110 -9.58 -0.97 -0.79
CA GLN A 110 -10.73 -1.28 -1.65
C GLN A 110 -10.75 -0.44 -2.93
N MET A 111 -9.69 0.32 -3.19
CA MET A 111 -9.60 1.21 -4.34
C MET A 111 -8.78 0.58 -5.48
N GLN A 112 -9.12 0.95 -6.72
CA GLN A 112 -8.47 0.40 -7.92
C GLN A 112 -6.98 0.73 -8.01
N ASN A 113 -6.56 1.84 -7.41
CA ASN A 113 -5.16 2.28 -7.36
C ASN A 113 -4.34 1.59 -6.24
N GLN A 114 -4.92 0.62 -5.54
CA GLN A 114 -4.28 -0.08 -4.42
C GLN A 114 -4.05 -1.56 -4.75
N ALA A 115 -2.92 -2.07 -4.31
CA ALA A 115 -2.64 -3.50 -4.34
C ALA A 115 -1.78 -3.93 -3.16
N GLU A 116 -1.83 -5.22 -2.85
CA GLU A 116 -0.91 -5.89 -1.95
C GLU A 116 -0.29 -7.10 -2.64
N ILE A 117 1.01 -7.28 -2.43
CA ILE A 117 1.73 -8.45 -2.91
C ILE A 117 2.32 -9.13 -1.69
N VAL A 118 1.86 -10.33 -1.40
CA VAL A 118 2.39 -11.17 -0.32
C VAL A 118 3.51 -12.02 -0.90
N ILE A 119 4.69 -11.94 -0.30
CA ILE A 119 5.88 -12.66 -0.74
C ILE A 119 6.22 -13.72 0.31
N ASN A 120 6.20 -14.98 -0.11
CA ASN A 120 6.57 -16.12 0.71
C ASN A 120 8.01 -16.52 0.40
N LEU A 121 8.81 -16.62 1.44
CA LEU A 121 10.24 -16.90 1.38
C LEU A 121 10.53 -18.34 1.79
N THR A 122 11.66 -18.87 1.35
CA THR A 122 12.24 -20.09 1.90
C THR A 122 12.38 -19.96 3.43
N ASP A 123 12.25 -21.08 4.14
CA ASP A 123 12.34 -21.05 5.60
C ASP A 123 13.62 -20.36 6.08
N LYS A 124 13.48 -19.53 7.11
CA LYS A 124 14.56 -18.69 7.67
C LYS A 124 15.79 -19.49 8.10
N HIS A 125 15.64 -20.78 8.43
CA HIS A 125 16.75 -21.66 8.82
C HIS A 125 17.51 -22.23 7.62
N HIS A 126 16.95 -22.11 6.40
CA HIS A 126 17.54 -22.56 5.14
C HIS A 126 17.96 -21.39 4.24
N ARG A 127 17.90 -20.14 4.75
CA ARG A 127 18.36 -18.94 4.05
C ARG A 127 19.62 -18.39 4.69
N GLU A 128 20.55 -17.96 3.88
CA GLU A 128 21.76 -17.25 4.33
C GLU A 128 21.45 -15.80 4.73
N GLU A 129 20.54 -15.14 3.98
CA GLU A 129 20.17 -13.74 4.18
C GLU A 129 18.88 -13.63 5.01
N ALA A 130 18.88 -12.80 6.05
CA ALA A 130 17.69 -12.49 6.83
C ALA A 130 16.68 -11.67 6.00
N SER A 131 15.36 -11.87 6.21
CA SER A 131 14.32 -11.20 5.39
C SER A 131 14.43 -9.68 5.43
N TYR A 132 14.75 -9.08 6.56
CA TYR A 132 14.91 -7.62 6.67
C TYR A 132 16.14 -7.10 5.90
N MET A 133 17.22 -7.87 5.76
CA MET A 133 18.36 -7.52 4.91
C MET A 133 18.01 -7.61 3.43
N MET A 134 17.27 -8.68 3.07
CA MET A 134 16.73 -8.83 1.71
C MET A 134 15.82 -7.66 1.34
N VAL A 135 14.89 -7.27 2.21
CA VAL A 135 14.01 -6.11 2.01
C VAL A 135 14.81 -4.82 1.85
N HIS A 136 15.83 -4.60 2.70
CA HIS A 136 16.71 -3.44 2.59
C HIS A 136 17.37 -3.34 1.21
N ARG A 137 17.85 -4.44 0.69
CA ARG A 137 18.52 -4.52 -0.62
C ARG A 137 17.53 -4.37 -1.79
N LEU A 138 16.37 -5.02 -1.72
CA LEU A 138 15.39 -5.06 -2.80
C LEU A 138 14.57 -3.77 -2.93
N ARG A 139 14.25 -3.10 -1.82
CA ARG A 139 13.45 -1.87 -1.80
C ARG A 139 13.93 -0.82 -2.81
N PRO A 140 15.18 -0.34 -2.77
CA PRO A 140 15.63 0.70 -3.71
C PRO A 140 15.67 0.21 -5.16
N GLN A 141 15.91 -1.08 -5.40
CA GLN A 141 15.92 -1.66 -6.75
C GLN A 141 14.53 -1.64 -7.35
N VAL A 142 13.54 -2.16 -6.63
CA VAL A 142 12.13 -2.23 -7.07
C VAL A 142 11.55 -0.83 -7.24
N GLN A 143 11.78 0.07 -6.28
CA GLN A 143 11.31 1.46 -6.36
C GLN A 143 11.90 2.18 -7.59
N LYS A 144 13.18 1.98 -7.88
CA LYS A 144 13.84 2.57 -9.05
C LYS A 144 13.31 2.05 -10.38
N VAL A 145 13.03 0.74 -10.47
CA VAL A 145 12.60 0.10 -11.73
C VAL A 145 11.11 0.30 -11.96
N CYS A 146 10.26 0.14 -10.94
CA CYS A 146 8.81 0.10 -11.09
C CYS A 146 8.09 1.38 -10.67
N GLY A 147 8.69 2.20 -9.80
CA GLY A 147 8.03 3.38 -9.22
C GLY A 147 7.76 4.52 -10.18
N TRP A 148 8.43 4.56 -11.34
CA TRP A 148 8.23 5.62 -12.35
C TRP A 148 7.15 5.29 -13.38
N MET A 149 6.67 4.04 -13.46
CA MET A 149 5.72 3.58 -14.48
C MET A 149 4.41 4.36 -14.44
N VAL A 150 3.95 4.70 -13.24
CA VAL A 150 2.79 5.57 -13.02
C VAL A 150 3.23 6.69 -12.08
N PRO A 151 3.15 7.96 -12.47
CA PRO A 151 3.51 9.08 -11.61
C PRO A 151 2.74 9.03 -10.28
N GLY A 152 3.40 9.34 -9.18
CA GLY A 152 2.79 9.29 -7.84
C GLY A 152 2.70 7.89 -7.22
N THR A 153 3.29 6.87 -7.84
CA THR A 153 3.33 5.52 -7.27
C THR A 153 4.18 5.47 -6.00
N ALA A 154 3.60 4.92 -4.93
CA ALA A 154 4.27 4.56 -3.70
C ALA A 154 4.38 3.04 -3.56
N ILE A 155 5.61 2.54 -3.40
CA ILE A 155 5.91 1.12 -3.18
C ILE A 155 6.54 1.00 -1.80
N LYS A 156 5.85 0.32 -0.87
CA LYS A 156 6.24 0.19 0.53
C LYS A 156 6.48 -1.27 0.87
N PHE A 157 7.59 -1.56 1.53
CA PHE A 157 7.93 -2.91 1.97
C PHE A 157 7.57 -3.08 3.44
N ILE A 158 6.60 -3.93 3.70
CA ILE A 158 6.06 -4.19 5.03
C ILE A 158 6.67 -5.48 5.57
N GLU A 159 7.50 -5.35 6.58
CA GLU A 159 8.11 -6.47 7.27
C GLU A 159 7.24 -6.95 8.44
N MET A 160 7.37 -8.22 8.78
CA MET A 160 6.70 -8.78 9.95
C MET A 160 7.31 -8.18 11.23
N PRO A 161 6.52 -7.52 12.08
CA PRO A 161 7.05 -6.88 13.28
C PRO A 161 7.59 -7.89 14.28
N SER A 162 8.63 -7.50 15.02
CA SER A 162 9.22 -8.32 16.10
C SER A 162 8.42 -8.29 17.38
N GLY A 163 7.51 -7.34 17.51
CA GLY A 163 6.64 -7.13 18.69
C GLY A 163 5.20 -6.87 18.28
N PRO A 164 4.40 -6.22 19.13
CA PRO A 164 3.04 -5.81 18.77
C PRO A 164 3.04 -4.98 17.49
N PRO A 165 2.08 -5.19 16.56
CA PRO A 165 2.05 -4.43 15.32
C PRO A 165 1.74 -2.96 15.63
N THR A 166 2.47 -2.07 14.97
CA THR A 166 2.27 -0.62 14.99
C THR A 166 1.92 -0.14 13.59
N LEU A 167 1.28 1.02 13.49
CA LEU A 167 0.96 1.63 12.19
C LEU A 167 2.24 1.82 11.35
N ALA A 168 3.26 2.39 11.96
CA ALA A 168 4.61 2.51 11.41
C ALA A 168 5.60 2.69 12.57
N THR A 169 6.90 2.60 12.27
CA THR A 169 7.96 2.85 13.26
C THR A 169 7.95 4.31 13.72
N MET A 170 7.70 5.24 12.79
CA MET A 170 7.54 6.67 13.07
C MET A 170 6.15 7.13 12.59
N VAL A 171 5.42 7.80 13.49
CA VAL A 171 4.08 8.32 13.22
C VAL A 171 3.97 9.76 13.72
N ILE A 172 3.75 10.70 12.80
CA ILE A 172 3.58 12.12 13.11
C ILE A 172 2.15 12.50 12.77
N ASN A 173 1.42 13.04 13.76
CA ASN A 173 0.05 13.53 13.57
C ASN A 173 0.02 15.04 13.59
N ILE A 174 -0.47 15.65 12.51
CA ILE A 174 -0.70 17.09 12.40
C ILE A 174 -2.17 17.37 12.62
N PHE A 175 -2.49 18.21 13.58
CA PHE A 175 -3.86 18.59 13.94
C PHE A 175 -4.13 20.03 13.51
N GLY A 176 -5.31 20.29 12.95
CA GLY A 176 -5.71 21.63 12.54
C GLY A 176 -7.18 21.70 12.12
N GLN A 177 -7.70 22.90 11.90
CA GLN A 177 -9.04 23.10 11.36
C GLN A 177 -9.01 23.30 9.83
N ASN A 178 -7.94 23.88 9.30
CA ASN A 178 -7.77 24.14 7.87
C ASN A 178 -7.04 23.00 7.20
N HIS A 179 -7.75 22.24 6.36
CA HIS A 179 -7.22 21.08 5.65
C HIS A 179 -6.07 21.42 4.69
N GLY A 180 -6.13 22.58 4.04
CA GLY A 180 -5.07 23.04 3.13
C GLY A 180 -3.76 23.32 3.85
N LEU A 181 -3.82 23.97 5.02
CA LEU A 181 -2.63 24.22 5.85
C LEU A 181 -2.07 22.92 6.45
N MET A 182 -2.95 21.98 6.85
CA MET A 182 -2.50 20.68 7.35
C MET A 182 -1.78 19.88 6.24
N ARG A 183 -2.34 19.86 5.03
CA ARG A 183 -1.72 19.23 3.87
C ARG A 183 -0.35 19.82 3.56
N TYR A 184 -0.26 21.13 3.46
CA TYR A 184 1.01 21.83 3.25
C TYR A 184 2.05 21.50 4.33
N ALA A 185 1.65 21.52 5.60
CA ALA A 185 2.54 21.16 6.71
C ALA A 185 2.99 19.70 6.62
N ALA A 186 2.09 18.78 6.27
CA ALA A 186 2.40 17.35 6.11
C ALA A 186 3.41 17.11 4.99
N GLU A 187 3.26 17.78 3.85
CA GLU A 187 4.20 17.70 2.73
C GLU A 187 5.59 18.23 3.10
N LYS A 188 5.66 19.33 3.87
CA LYS A 188 6.94 19.85 4.40
C LYS A 188 7.62 18.87 5.35
N VAL A 189 6.85 18.29 6.28
CA VAL A 189 7.39 17.27 7.20
C VAL A 189 7.85 16.04 6.42
N ALA A 190 7.06 15.56 5.46
CA ALA A 190 7.44 14.42 4.62
C ALA A 190 8.72 14.69 3.81
N THR A 191 8.93 15.94 3.35
CA THR A 191 10.17 16.34 2.67
C THR A 191 11.37 16.22 3.60
N VAL A 192 11.28 16.76 4.81
CA VAL A 192 12.35 16.63 5.81
C VAL A 192 12.63 15.17 6.16
N MET A 193 11.56 14.35 6.30
CA MET A 193 11.72 12.92 6.57
C MET A 193 12.44 12.19 5.43
N LYS A 194 12.17 12.55 4.16
CA LYS A 194 12.86 11.98 2.98
C LYS A 194 14.35 12.28 2.94
N GLU A 195 14.76 13.42 3.50
CA GLU A 195 16.15 13.83 3.60
C GLU A 195 16.85 13.23 4.84
N THR A 196 16.09 12.62 5.76
CA THR A 196 16.63 12.04 6.98
C THR A 196 17.14 10.62 6.71
N GLU A 197 18.42 10.38 7.03
CA GLU A 197 19.07 9.08 6.85
C GLU A 197 18.32 7.97 7.61
N GLY A 198 18.04 6.86 6.92
CA GLY A 198 17.44 5.67 7.50
C GLY A 198 15.93 5.71 7.66
N LEU A 199 15.25 6.75 7.24
CA LEU A 199 13.80 6.75 7.08
C LEU A 199 13.43 6.31 5.66
N VAL A 200 12.53 5.34 5.57
CA VAL A 200 12.05 4.76 4.32
C VAL A 200 10.53 4.66 4.32
N ASP A 201 9.95 4.41 3.16
CA ASP A 201 8.51 4.18 2.99
C ASP A 201 7.66 5.30 3.59
N ILE A 202 8.13 6.55 3.39
CA ILE A 202 7.45 7.74 3.91
C ILE A 202 6.13 7.94 3.17
N ASP A 203 5.06 8.03 3.93
CA ASP A 203 3.71 8.17 3.41
C ASP A 203 2.94 9.25 4.16
N VAL A 204 2.16 10.03 3.43
CA VAL A 204 1.21 10.99 3.98
C VAL A 204 -0.18 10.40 3.81
N MET A 205 -0.80 10.00 4.91
CA MET A 205 -2.15 9.39 4.91
C MET A 205 -3.20 10.46 4.61
N GLN A 206 -3.34 10.78 3.35
CA GLN A 206 -4.38 11.67 2.80
C GLN A 206 -4.63 11.32 1.34
N ASP A 207 -5.88 11.45 0.91
CA ASP A 207 -6.22 11.28 -0.49
C ASP A 207 -5.84 12.51 -1.31
N ASP A 208 -5.46 12.30 -2.56
CA ASP A 208 -5.27 13.38 -3.52
C ASP A 208 -6.60 13.85 -4.10
N PHE A 209 -6.62 15.10 -4.55
CA PHE A 209 -7.75 15.64 -5.29
C PHE A 209 -7.72 15.06 -6.70
N TYR A 210 -8.86 14.55 -7.16
CA TYR A 210 -9.04 14.11 -8.53
C TYR A 210 -10.42 14.55 -9.05
N THR A 211 -10.56 14.61 -10.36
CA THR A 211 -11.85 14.90 -10.99
C THR A 211 -12.64 13.64 -11.20
N ARG A 212 -13.83 13.56 -10.63
CA ARG A 212 -14.79 12.48 -10.82
C ARG A 212 -15.83 12.91 -11.84
N TYR A 213 -16.07 12.08 -12.84
CA TYR A 213 -17.19 12.25 -13.75
C TYR A 213 -18.43 11.56 -13.20
N GLU A 214 -19.47 12.34 -12.95
CA GLU A 214 -20.75 11.83 -12.50
C GLU A 214 -21.72 11.74 -13.66
N VAL A 215 -22.33 10.56 -13.83
CA VAL A 215 -23.35 10.34 -14.85
C VAL A 215 -24.70 10.66 -14.24
N VAL A 216 -25.31 11.76 -14.66
CA VAL A 216 -26.58 12.24 -14.12
C VAL A 216 -27.71 11.90 -15.10
N PRO A 217 -28.67 11.03 -14.72
CA PRO A 217 -29.80 10.71 -15.57
C PRO A 217 -30.74 11.91 -15.77
N ASP A 218 -31.05 12.24 -17.03
CA ASP A 218 -32.08 13.21 -17.38
C ASP A 218 -33.45 12.55 -17.32
N LYS A 219 -34.13 12.75 -16.19
CA LYS A 219 -35.42 12.12 -15.90
C LYS A 219 -36.48 12.44 -16.94
N GLU A 220 -36.51 13.68 -17.47
CA GLU A 220 -37.51 14.09 -18.47
C GLU A 220 -37.27 13.39 -19.79
N LYS A 221 -36.05 13.34 -20.29
CA LYS A 221 -35.72 12.65 -21.55
C LYS A 221 -35.96 11.16 -21.42
N ILE A 222 -35.60 10.54 -20.29
CA ILE A 222 -35.82 9.13 -20.02
C ILE A 222 -37.34 8.81 -20.09
N MET A 223 -38.17 9.61 -19.40
CA MET A 223 -39.62 9.39 -19.42
C MET A 223 -40.24 9.61 -20.79
N ARG A 224 -39.83 10.64 -21.55
CA ARG A 224 -40.27 10.87 -22.92
C ARG A 224 -39.90 9.70 -23.85
N SER A 225 -38.81 9.03 -23.57
CA SER A 225 -38.35 7.84 -24.32
C SER A 225 -39.14 6.58 -23.99
N GLY A 226 -40.06 6.61 -23.02
CA GLY A 226 -40.77 5.45 -22.52
C GLY A 226 -39.96 4.49 -21.66
N LEU A 227 -38.81 4.95 -21.18
CA LEU A 227 -37.88 4.21 -20.30
C LEU A 227 -38.02 4.68 -18.84
N SER A 228 -37.57 3.86 -17.92
CA SER A 228 -37.46 4.24 -16.51
C SER A 228 -35.99 4.54 -16.12
N VAL A 229 -35.79 5.40 -15.14
CA VAL A 229 -34.47 5.71 -14.57
C VAL A 229 -33.81 4.43 -14.07
N LYS A 230 -34.60 3.49 -13.53
CA LYS A 230 -34.10 2.19 -13.08
C LYS A 230 -33.46 1.40 -14.22
N GLN A 231 -34.11 1.29 -15.38
CA GLN A 231 -33.55 0.58 -16.53
C GLN A 231 -32.25 1.19 -17.02
N VAL A 232 -32.15 2.54 -17.03
CA VAL A 232 -30.93 3.25 -17.41
C VAL A 232 -29.80 2.94 -16.40
N ASN A 233 -30.08 2.98 -15.10
CA ASN A 233 -29.10 2.67 -14.07
C ASN A 233 -28.68 1.20 -14.07
N ASP A 234 -29.61 0.27 -14.29
CA ASP A 234 -29.32 -1.18 -14.36
C ASP A 234 -28.37 -1.49 -15.53
N ILE A 235 -28.58 -0.85 -16.68
CA ILE A 235 -27.68 -1.02 -17.83
C ILE A 235 -26.29 -0.44 -17.55
N LEU A 236 -26.20 0.75 -16.95
CA LEU A 236 -24.92 1.32 -16.53
C LEU A 236 -24.19 0.41 -15.56
N TYR A 237 -24.90 -0.06 -14.57
CA TYR A 237 -24.34 -0.96 -13.56
C TYR A 237 -23.80 -2.25 -14.22
N MET A 238 -24.61 -2.87 -15.10
CA MET A 238 -24.21 -4.06 -15.84
C MET A 238 -23.02 -3.78 -16.77
N ALA A 239 -23.02 -2.64 -17.46
CA ALA A 239 -21.98 -2.26 -18.39
C ALA A 239 -20.62 -2.08 -17.72
N PHE A 240 -20.57 -1.33 -16.62
CA PHE A 240 -19.31 -0.93 -15.96
C PHE A 240 -18.92 -1.84 -14.81
N LYS A 241 -19.81 -2.13 -13.87
CA LYS A 241 -19.52 -2.98 -12.72
C LYS A 241 -19.66 -4.46 -13.08
N GLY A 242 -20.65 -4.79 -13.90
CA GLY A 242 -20.99 -6.15 -14.27
C GLY A 242 -21.97 -6.82 -13.32
N VAL A 243 -22.62 -7.86 -13.79
CA VAL A 243 -23.58 -8.67 -13.04
C VAL A 243 -23.33 -10.16 -13.27
N ILE A 244 -23.58 -10.98 -12.26
CA ILE A 244 -23.62 -12.43 -12.40
C ILE A 244 -24.99 -12.79 -13.00
N VAL A 245 -24.99 -13.23 -14.25
CA VAL A 245 -26.23 -13.57 -14.99
C VAL A 245 -26.63 -15.03 -14.79
N ALA A 246 -25.68 -15.91 -14.50
CA ALA A 246 -25.91 -17.32 -14.23
C ALA A 246 -24.72 -17.93 -13.48
N THR A 247 -24.88 -19.15 -12.99
CA THR A 247 -23.80 -19.96 -12.43
C THR A 247 -23.76 -21.32 -13.12
N LYS A 248 -22.55 -21.86 -13.29
CA LYS A 248 -22.31 -23.17 -13.84
C LYS A 248 -21.69 -24.08 -12.77
N ASN A 249 -22.27 -25.26 -12.57
CA ASN A 249 -21.66 -26.29 -11.74
C ASN A 249 -20.57 -27.01 -12.54
N SER A 250 -19.42 -27.20 -11.93
CA SER A 250 -18.32 -27.97 -12.50
C SER A 250 -17.99 -29.17 -11.60
N ARG A 251 -17.69 -30.32 -12.22
CA ARG A 251 -17.28 -31.51 -11.44
C ARG A 251 -15.88 -31.40 -10.83
N ASN A 252 -15.06 -30.48 -11.36
CA ASN A 252 -13.66 -30.34 -11.00
C ASN A 252 -13.40 -29.13 -10.08
N GLN A 253 -14.45 -28.43 -9.67
CA GLN A 253 -14.32 -27.26 -8.78
C GLN A 253 -15.28 -27.40 -7.60
N GLN A 254 -14.82 -26.99 -6.42
CA GLN A 254 -15.57 -27.03 -5.19
C GLN A 254 -16.71 -26.00 -5.19
N ASP A 255 -16.46 -24.83 -5.80
CA ASP A 255 -17.43 -23.74 -5.88
C ASP A 255 -18.08 -23.65 -7.27
N GLN A 256 -19.26 -23.04 -7.31
CA GLN A 256 -19.95 -22.72 -8.56
C GLN A 256 -19.16 -21.66 -9.34
N ILE A 257 -19.07 -21.86 -10.67
CA ILE A 257 -18.45 -20.90 -11.56
C ILE A 257 -19.47 -19.83 -11.93
N PRO A 258 -19.31 -18.56 -11.53
CA PRO A 258 -20.21 -17.49 -11.94
C PRO A 258 -19.99 -17.12 -13.41
N ILE A 259 -21.08 -16.94 -14.16
CA ILE A 259 -21.06 -16.34 -15.50
C ILE A 259 -21.26 -14.83 -15.30
N PHE A 260 -20.19 -14.08 -15.50
CA PHE A 260 -20.14 -12.65 -15.25
C PHE A 260 -20.26 -11.87 -16.56
N LEU A 261 -21.26 -11.00 -16.67
CA LEU A 261 -21.52 -10.17 -17.86
C LEU A 261 -21.15 -8.71 -17.56
N ARG A 262 -20.27 -8.14 -18.37
CA ARG A 262 -19.93 -6.71 -18.40
C ARG A 262 -19.35 -6.33 -19.75
N LEU A 263 -19.18 -5.03 -20.01
CA LEU A 263 -18.47 -4.56 -21.21
C LEU A 263 -17.01 -5.03 -21.20
N SER A 264 -16.43 -5.17 -22.40
CA SER A 264 -15.02 -5.48 -22.57
C SER A 264 -14.14 -4.43 -21.88
N GLU A 265 -12.93 -4.82 -21.53
CA GLU A 265 -11.95 -3.96 -20.88
C GLU A 265 -11.64 -2.72 -21.72
N GLU A 266 -11.43 -2.89 -23.02
CA GLU A 266 -11.18 -1.80 -23.96
C GLU A 266 -12.31 -0.76 -24.00
N THR A 267 -13.58 -1.22 -23.92
CA THR A 267 -14.74 -0.32 -23.93
C THR A 267 -14.92 0.42 -22.60
N ARG A 268 -14.50 -0.19 -21.48
CA ARG A 268 -14.61 0.40 -20.14
C ARG A 268 -13.44 1.31 -19.78
N THR A 269 -12.27 1.07 -20.39
CA THR A 269 -11.08 1.88 -20.11
C THR A 269 -11.23 3.24 -20.78
N ILE A 270 -11.12 4.28 -19.97
CA ILE A 270 -11.14 5.67 -20.42
C ILE A 270 -9.68 6.12 -20.48
N HIS A 271 -9.19 6.43 -21.68
CA HIS A 271 -7.85 6.96 -21.88
C HIS A 271 -7.92 8.49 -21.95
N GLY A 272 -7.28 9.18 -21.01
CA GLY A 272 -7.23 10.63 -20.93
C GLY A 272 -8.39 11.27 -20.16
N ASP A 273 -8.24 12.57 -19.87
CA ASP A 273 -9.15 13.36 -19.02
C ASP A 273 -10.31 14.00 -19.80
N SER A 274 -10.61 13.54 -21.03
CA SER A 274 -11.59 14.24 -21.87
C SER A 274 -12.99 13.67 -21.66
N LYS A 275 -13.89 14.57 -21.30
CA LYS A 275 -15.33 14.32 -21.22
C LYS A 275 -15.87 13.79 -22.55
N GLU A 276 -15.34 14.27 -23.66
CA GLU A 276 -15.72 13.92 -25.03
C GLU A 276 -15.47 12.44 -25.31
N TYR A 277 -14.33 11.90 -24.88
CA TYR A 277 -14.00 10.49 -25.03
C TYR A 277 -14.97 9.59 -24.24
N LEU A 278 -15.33 9.99 -23.01
CA LEU A 278 -16.32 9.28 -22.21
C LEU A 278 -17.68 9.26 -22.90
N ILE A 279 -18.12 10.39 -23.45
CA ILE A 279 -19.39 10.51 -24.21
C ILE A 279 -19.36 9.62 -25.46
N GLU A 280 -18.27 9.60 -26.20
CA GLU A 280 -18.11 8.77 -27.38
C GLU A 280 -18.21 7.29 -27.05
N LYS A 281 -17.49 6.81 -26.05
CA LYS A 281 -17.54 5.41 -25.59
C LYS A 281 -18.94 5.00 -25.16
N LEU A 282 -19.62 5.84 -24.38
CA LEU A 282 -20.99 5.56 -23.93
C LEU A 282 -22.05 5.74 -25.02
N SER A 283 -21.73 6.43 -26.12
CA SER A 283 -22.63 6.56 -27.26
C SER A 283 -22.91 5.24 -28.01
N THR A 284 -22.01 4.27 -27.83
CA THR A 284 -22.20 2.91 -28.39
C THR A 284 -23.30 2.13 -27.67
N LEU A 285 -23.60 2.49 -26.42
CA LEU A 285 -24.67 1.87 -25.64
C LEU A 285 -26.02 2.43 -26.08
N LYS A 286 -26.96 1.52 -26.35
CA LYS A 286 -28.32 1.84 -26.72
C LYS A 286 -29.29 1.03 -25.86
N LEU A 287 -30.42 1.63 -25.50
CA LEU A 287 -31.51 0.97 -24.82
C LEU A 287 -32.71 0.87 -25.74
N MET A 288 -33.33 -0.29 -25.78
CA MET A 288 -34.57 -0.48 -26.51
C MET A 288 -35.75 -0.05 -25.65
N ASN A 289 -36.57 0.86 -26.16
CA ASN A 289 -37.79 1.26 -25.48
C ASN A 289 -38.92 0.24 -25.72
N PRO A 290 -40.08 0.33 -25.02
CA PRO A 290 -41.22 -0.58 -25.24
C PRO A 290 -41.80 -0.57 -26.66
N MET A 291 -41.51 0.48 -27.44
CA MET A 291 -41.94 0.59 -28.84
C MET A 291 -40.94 -0.02 -29.84
N GLY A 292 -39.84 -0.64 -29.35
CA GLY A 292 -38.82 -1.27 -30.18
C GLY A 292 -37.76 -0.32 -30.73
N MET A 293 -37.76 0.96 -30.35
CA MET A 293 -36.77 1.93 -30.83
C MET A 293 -35.51 1.86 -29.96
N MET A 294 -34.36 1.91 -30.61
CA MET A 294 -33.05 1.94 -29.94
C MET A 294 -32.62 3.37 -29.65
N ILE A 295 -32.62 3.75 -28.39
CA ILE A 295 -32.26 5.10 -27.91
C ILE A 295 -30.82 5.12 -27.44
N PRO A 296 -29.95 5.99 -27.98
CA PRO A 296 -28.56 6.13 -27.53
C PRO A 296 -28.50 6.59 -26.07
N PHE A 297 -27.63 5.95 -25.27
CA PHE A 297 -27.49 6.24 -23.87
C PHE A 297 -27.12 7.71 -23.60
N LYS A 298 -26.25 8.29 -24.44
CA LYS A 298 -25.82 9.70 -24.36
C LYS A 298 -26.96 10.72 -24.38
N GLU A 299 -28.12 10.38 -24.97
CA GLU A 299 -29.26 11.27 -25.02
C GLU A 299 -30.04 11.32 -23.70
N MET A 300 -29.85 10.34 -22.85
CA MET A 300 -30.59 10.15 -21.61
C MET A 300 -29.79 10.60 -20.36
N VAL A 301 -28.52 10.97 -20.51
CA VAL A 301 -27.65 11.31 -19.39
C VAL A 301 -26.84 12.57 -19.65
N GLU A 302 -26.45 13.26 -18.59
CA GLU A 302 -25.51 14.36 -18.60
C GLU A 302 -24.25 13.94 -17.81
N PHE A 303 -23.07 14.38 -18.28
CA PHE A 303 -21.81 14.15 -17.61
C PHE A 303 -21.36 15.42 -16.89
N LYS A 304 -21.22 15.32 -15.57
CA LYS A 304 -20.74 16.41 -14.72
C LYS A 304 -19.35 16.08 -14.16
N ALA A 305 -18.39 16.95 -14.43
CA ALA A 305 -17.09 16.88 -13.79
C ALA A 305 -17.21 17.50 -12.38
N ILE A 306 -16.96 16.71 -11.35
CA ILE A 306 -17.05 17.12 -9.95
C ILE A 306 -15.71 16.85 -9.28
N PRO A 307 -15.11 17.86 -8.58
CA PRO A 307 -13.92 17.61 -7.81
C PRO A 307 -14.22 16.60 -6.71
N SER A 308 -13.38 15.58 -6.57
CA SER A 308 -13.48 14.61 -5.48
C SER A 308 -13.21 15.29 -4.15
N THR A 309 -13.96 14.94 -3.13
CA THR A 309 -13.69 15.39 -1.76
C THR A 309 -12.82 14.32 -1.09
N PRO A 310 -11.57 14.65 -0.68
CA PRO A 310 -10.70 13.72 0.02
C PRO A 310 -11.29 13.28 1.35
N ALA A 311 -10.91 12.09 1.81
CA ALA A 311 -11.27 11.61 3.14
C ALA A 311 -10.72 12.51 4.24
N ILE A 312 -11.53 12.75 5.26
CA ILE A 312 -11.16 13.57 6.43
C ILE A 312 -10.90 12.64 7.59
N PHE A 313 -9.65 12.50 8.00
CA PHE A 313 -9.26 11.74 9.16
C PHE A 313 -9.40 12.55 10.44
N ARG A 314 -9.89 11.90 11.50
CA ARG A 314 -10.06 12.52 12.82
C ARG A 314 -9.55 11.60 13.92
N LYS A 315 -8.93 12.21 14.92
CA LYS A 315 -8.54 11.57 16.18
C LYS A 315 -9.01 12.43 17.34
N ASN A 316 -9.74 11.84 18.27
CA ASN A 316 -10.34 12.55 19.40
C ASN A 316 -11.14 13.78 18.95
N LEU A 317 -11.98 13.62 17.92
CA LEU A 317 -12.83 14.66 17.31
C LEU A 317 -12.09 15.84 16.66
N ARG A 318 -10.75 15.81 16.58
CA ARG A 318 -9.93 16.81 15.90
C ARG A 318 -9.50 16.30 14.54
N ASN A 319 -9.61 17.15 13.52
CA ASN A 319 -9.08 16.81 12.20
C ASN A 319 -7.59 16.59 12.28
N MET A 320 -7.09 15.55 11.61
CA MET A 320 -5.66 15.24 11.57
C MET A 320 -5.23 14.78 10.19
N THR A 321 -3.96 14.99 9.89
CA THR A 321 -3.23 14.32 8.81
C THR A 321 -2.07 13.56 9.44
N THR A 322 -1.89 12.30 9.08
CA THR A 322 -0.85 11.44 9.64
C THR A 322 0.25 11.24 8.60
N ILE A 323 1.50 11.39 9.04
CA ILE A 323 2.67 11.04 8.26
C ILE A 323 3.30 9.81 8.91
N THR A 324 3.61 8.81 8.12
CA THR A 324 4.22 7.56 8.57
C THR A 324 5.55 7.33 7.87
N ALA A 325 6.49 6.69 8.54
CA ALA A 325 7.72 6.20 7.95
C ALA A 325 8.21 4.96 8.70
N GLU A 326 8.98 4.14 8.00
CA GLU A 326 9.68 3.01 8.61
C GLU A 326 11.17 3.34 8.80
N CYS A 327 11.80 2.75 9.83
CA CYS A 327 13.24 2.85 10.07
C CYS A 327 13.94 1.64 9.48
N ASP A 328 14.88 1.86 8.58
CA ASP A 328 15.63 0.83 7.88
C ASP A 328 17.10 0.78 8.32
N LEU A 329 17.48 -0.31 8.97
CA LEU A 329 18.86 -0.61 9.43
C LEU A 329 19.59 0.52 10.18
N VAL A 330 18.86 1.46 10.77
CA VAL A 330 19.43 2.56 11.55
C VAL A 330 19.04 2.48 13.02
N SER A 331 19.75 3.20 13.86
CA SER A 331 19.37 3.38 15.26
C SER A 331 18.03 4.13 15.35
N GLN A 332 17.18 3.68 16.27
CA GLN A 332 15.89 4.32 16.58
C GLN A 332 15.99 5.26 17.80
N VAL A 333 17.22 5.56 18.24
CA VAL A 333 17.53 6.43 19.39
C VAL A 333 18.06 7.76 18.92
#